data_e20a34099d3b781fe6669b0e4af74992
#
_entry.id   e20a34099d3b781fe6669b0e4af74992
#
_cell.length_a   1.000
_cell.length_b   1.000
_cell.length_c   1.000
_cell.angle_alpha   90.00
_cell.angle_beta   90.00
_cell.angle_gamma   90.00
#
_symmetry.space_group_name_H-M   'P 1'
#
loop_
_entity.id
_entity.type
_entity.pdbx_description
1 polymer ?
#
loop_
_entity_poly.entity_id
_entity_poly.type
_entity_poly.pdbx_seq_one_letter_code
_entity_poly.pdbx_strand_id
1 'polypeptide(L)'
;MVNKVTLIGNLGHDPELFHTQSGQPVARLSIATNKVWTKNGERQRPTEWHRVVVWGAPAERLTAQLHKGRLVYVEGRVCTRIFTKADNTQQTRTEIHAHRLMSLRSAMMRDAAYSAAEADGFRN
;
A
#
# COMPACT_ATOMS: atom_id res chain seq x y z
N MET A 1 -15.76 16.88 -4.68
CA MET A 1 -15.19 16.10 -3.57
C MET A 1 -13.98 15.32 -4.06
N VAL A 2 -12.99 15.12 -3.21
CA VAL A 2 -11.76 14.37 -3.56
C VAL A 2 -11.54 13.26 -2.54
N ASN A 3 -11.22 12.07 -3.03
CA ASN A 3 -10.80 10.95 -2.22
C ASN A 3 -9.68 10.25 -2.99
N LYS A 4 -8.44 10.59 -2.66
CA LYS A 4 -7.28 10.09 -3.38
C LYS A 4 -6.15 9.79 -2.42
N VAL A 5 -5.53 8.62 -2.62
CA VAL A 5 -4.34 8.20 -1.88
C VAL A 5 -3.27 7.84 -2.89
N THR A 6 -2.06 8.31 -2.64
CA THR A 6 -0.88 7.95 -3.42
C THR A 6 0.19 7.46 -2.45
N LEU A 7 0.70 6.25 -2.68
CA LEU A 7 1.71 5.64 -1.83
C LEU A 7 2.87 5.11 -2.67
N ILE A 8 4.06 5.20 -2.12
CA ILE A 8 5.22 4.42 -2.57
C ILE A 8 5.75 3.71 -1.32
N GLY A 9 5.81 2.39 -1.38
CA GLY A 9 6.26 1.59 -0.25
C GLY A 9 6.58 0.16 -0.63
N ASN A 10 7.01 -0.59 0.36
CA ASN A 10 7.43 -1.98 0.16
C ASN A 10 6.36 -2.95 0.60
N LEU A 11 6.21 -4.04 -0.16
CA LEU A 11 5.31 -5.12 0.21
C LEU A 11 5.82 -5.82 1.46
N GLY A 12 4.93 -6.00 2.44
CA GLY A 12 5.26 -6.69 3.69
C GLY A 12 5.18 -8.19 3.59
N HIS A 13 4.44 -8.69 2.62
CA HIS A 13 4.32 -10.12 2.32
C HIS A 13 3.98 -10.29 0.85
N ASP A 14 4.01 -11.53 0.36
CA ASP A 14 3.54 -11.82 -0.99
C ASP A 14 2.06 -11.47 -1.10
N PRO A 15 1.62 -10.90 -2.24
CA PRO A 15 0.20 -10.61 -2.41
C PRO A 15 -0.67 -11.86 -2.27
N GLU A 16 -1.81 -11.70 -1.64
CA GLU A 16 -2.77 -12.79 -1.47
C GLU A 16 -3.89 -12.63 -2.48
N LEU A 17 -4.18 -13.69 -3.23
CA LEU A 17 -5.23 -13.70 -4.23
C LEU A 17 -6.46 -14.43 -3.70
N PHE A 18 -7.60 -13.79 -3.82
CA PHE A 18 -8.91 -14.35 -3.48
C PHE A 18 -9.85 -14.22 -4.66
N HIS A 19 -10.90 -15.00 -4.64
CA HIS A 19 -11.98 -14.87 -5.61
C HIS A 19 -13.28 -14.65 -4.87
N THR A 20 -14.09 -13.70 -5.35
CA THR A 20 -15.42 -13.48 -4.80
C THR A 20 -16.35 -14.62 -5.19
N GLN A 21 -17.56 -14.64 -4.61
CA GLN A 21 -18.56 -15.64 -4.98
C GLN A 21 -18.90 -15.61 -6.46
N SER A 22 -18.84 -14.44 -7.08
CA SER A 22 -19.05 -14.27 -8.51
C SER A 22 -17.84 -14.65 -9.35
N GLY A 23 -16.72 -15.03 -8.71
CA GLY A 23 -15.51 -15.43 -9.41
C GLY A 23 -14.55 -14.30 -9.73
N GLN A 24 -14.82 -13.08 -9.28
CA GLN A 24 -13.95 -11.95 -9.53
C GLN A 24 -12.68 -12.05 -8.69
N PRO A 25 -11.49 -11.92 -9.31
CA PRO A 25 -10.25 -11.95 -8.55
C PRO A 25 -10.05 -10.67 -7.74
N VAL A 26 -9.49 -10.84 -6.54
CA VAL A 26 -9.17 -9.74 -5.63
C VAL A 26 -7.80 -10.02 -5.03
N ALA A 27 -6.87 -9.07 -5.16
CA ALA A 27 -5.58 -9.18 -4.53
C ALA A 27 -5.52 -8.27 -3.31
N ARG A 28 -4.98 -8.81 -2.24
CA ARG A 28 -4.78 -8.08 -0.99
C ARG A 28 -3.29 -7.90 -0.75
N LEU A 29 -2.89 -6.65 -0.52
CA LEU A 29 -1.49 -6.30 -0.31
C LEU A 29 -1.35 -5.50 0.98
N SER A 30 -0.22 -5.70 1.66
CA SER A 30 0.17 -4.87 2.80
C SER A 30 1.40 -4.07 2.39
N ILE A 31 1.30 -2.75 2.44
CA ILE A 31 2.35 -1.85 1.97
C ILE A 31 2.86 -1.03 3.15
N ALA A 32 4.16 -1.07 3.35
CA ALA A 32 4.83 -0.34 4.41
C ALA A 32 5.36 0.99 3.89
N THR A 33 5.01 2.06 4.57
CA THR A 33 5.63 3.37 4.37
C THR A 33 6.30 3.80 5.66
N ASN A 34 7.44 4.46 5.53
CA ASN A 34 8.21 4.92 6.69
C ASN A 34 8.25 6.42 6.70
N LYS A 35 8.01 6.98 7.87
CA LYS A 35 8.24 8.39 8.13
C LYS A 35 9.48 8.51 8.98
N VAL A 36 10.42 9.35 8.58
CA VAL A 36 11.68 9.53 9.32
C VAL A 36 11.71 10.92 9.89
N TRP A 37 11.94 11.03 11.21
CA TRP A 37 12.17 12.31 11.86
C TRP A 37 13.15 12.14 13.01
N THR A 38 13.67 13.25 13.51
CA THR A 38 14.58 13.27 14.66
C THR A 38 13.85 13.86 15.87
N LYS A 39 13.91 13.15 16.98
CA LYS A 39 13.36 13.59 18.25
C LYS A 39 14.44 13.44 19.33
N ASN A 40 14.79 14.53 20.01
CA ASN A 40 15.80 14.53 21.05
C ASN A 40 17.15 13.95 20.60
N GLY A 41 17.54 14.23 19.36
CA GLY A 41 18.77 13.71 18.78
C GLY A 41 18.70 12.27 18.29
N GLU A 42 17.58 11.60 18.49
CA GLU A 42 17.37 10.21 18.03
C GLU A 42 16.52 10.17 16.79
N ARG A 43 16.93 9.31 15.85
CA ARG A 43 16.20 9.10 14.61
C ARG A 43 15.02 8.16 14.83
N GLN A 44 13.83 8.62 14.49
CA GLN A 44 12.60 7.85 14.59
C GLN A 44 12.18 7.36 13.21
N ARG A 45 11.79 6.09 13.11
CA ARG A 45 11.36 5.48 11.84
C ARG A 45 10.12 4.62 12.03
N PRO A 46 8.98 5.21 12.41
CA PRO A 46 7.77 4.41 12.50
C PRO A 46 7.35 3.94 11.12
N THR A 47 6.87 2.71 11.08
CA THR A 47 6.33 2.10 9.87
C THR A 47 4.82 2.14 9.95
N GLU A 48 4.19 2.68 8.92
CA GLU A 48 2.76 2.57 8.76
C GLU A 48 2.44 1.48 7.75
N TRP A 49 1.49 0.64 8.10
CA TRP A 49 1.04 -0.45 7.25
C TRP A 49 -0.29 -0.09 6.62
N HIS A 50 -0.32 -0.12 5.29
CA HIS A 50 -1.50 0.21 4.52
C HIS A 50 -2.07 -1.06 3.89
N ARG A 51 -3.35 -1.25 4.08
CA ARG A 51 -4.06 -2.35 3.49
C ARG A 51 -4.59 -1.94 2.13
N VAL A 52 -4.12 -2.59 1.08
CA VAL A 52 -4.44 -2.26 -0.30
C VAL A 52 -5.14 -3.42 -0.97
N VAL A 53 -6.19 -3.10 -1.72
CA VAL A 53 -7.01 -4.09 -2.41
C VAL A 53 -7.03 -3.74 -3.89
N VAL A 54 -6.80 -4.74 -4.75
CA VAL A 54 -6.84 -4.61 -6.20
C VAL A 54 -7.88 -5.59 -6.73
N TRP A 55 -8.80 -5.10 -7.55
CA TRP A 55 -9.91 -5.88 -8.08
C TRP A 55 -9.71 -6.20 -9.56
N GLY A 56 -10.18 -7.38 -9.97
CA GLY A 56 -10.29 -7.74 -11.38
C GLY A 56 -9.02 -8.35 -11.96
N ALA A 57 -8.93 -8.34 -13.29
CA ALA A 57 -7.82 -8.97 -14.00
C ALA A 57 -6.42 -8.51 -13.54
N PRO A 58 -6.20 -7.24 -13.19
CA PRO A 58 -4.90 -6.82 -12.66
C PRO A 58 -4.48 -7.57 -11.39
N ALA A 59 -5.44 -8.03 -10.57
CA ALA A 59 -5.15 -8.73 -9.33
C ALA A 59 -4.38 -10.02 -9.59
N GLU A 60 -4.78 -10.80 -10.58
CA GLU A 60 -4.10 -12.06 -10.93
C GLU A 60 -2.67 -11.80 -11.41
N ARG A 61 -2.51 -10.83 -12.31
CA ARG A 61 -1.20 -10.49 -12.85
C ARG A 61 -0.25 -10.01 -11.75
N LEU A 62 -0.72 -9.12 -10.88
CA LEU A 62 0.09 -8.57 -9.82
C LEU A 62 0.51 -9.64 -8.80
N THR A 63 -0.41 -10.54 -8.47
CA THR A 63 -0.10 -11.63 -7.54
C THR A 63 1.00 -12.55 -8.10
N ALA A 64 1.01 -12.76 -9.41
CA ALA A 64 2.03 -13.59 -10.05
C ALA A 64 3.40 -12.91 -10.14
N GLN A 65 3.42 -11.58 -10.21
CA GLN A 65 4.64 -10.83 -10.50
C GLN A 65 5.29 -10.18 -9.26
N LEU A 66 4.51 -9.92 -8.21
CA LEU A 66 4.98 -9.20 -7.05
C LEU A 66 5.31 -10.15 -5.90
N HIS A 67 6.34 -9.81 -5.16
CA HIS A 67 6.81 -10.60 -4.01
C HIS A 67 7.14 -9.68 -2.84
N LYS A 68 7.18 -10.27 -1.65
CA LYS A 68 7.57 -9.58 -0.44
C LYS A 68 8.84 -8.74 -0.64
N GLY A 69 8.83 -7.54 -0.12
CA GLY A 69 9.96 -6.61 -0.21
C GLY A 69 9.94 -5.71 -1.44
N ARG A 70 9.13 -6.06 -2.43
CA ARG A 70 9.07 -5.28 -3.67
C ARG A 70 8.55 -3.88 -3.40
N LEU A 71 9.15 -2.92 -4.04
CA LEU A 71 8.72 -1.53 -3.97
C LEU A 71 7.66 -1.27 -5.02
N VAL A 72 6.57 -0.65 -4.62
CA VAL A 72 5.43 -0.40 -5.50
C VAL A 72 4.92 1.02 -5.36
N TYR A 73 4.33 1.51 -6.44
CA TYR A 73 3.60 2.76 -6.50
C TYR A 73 2.11 2.44 -6.56
N VAL A 74 1.31 3.09 -5.74
CA VAL A 74 -0.13 2.85 -5.66
C VAL A 74 -0.88 4.16 -5.74
N GLU A 75 -1.91 4.20 -6.58
CA GLU A 75 -2.93 5.24 -6.57
C GLU A 75 -4.28 4.60 -6.34
N GLY A 76 -5.07 5.19 -5.48
CA GLY A 76 -6.40 4.69 -5.19
C GLY A 76 -7.20 5.64 -4.33
N ARG A 77 -8.20 5.10 -3.69
CA ARG A 77 -9.09 5.82 -2.80
C ARG A 77 -9.23 5.09 -1.47
N VAL A 78 -9.51 5.84 -0.42
CA VAL A 78 -9.77 5.27 0.90
C VAL A 78 -11.19 4.76 0.95
N CYS A 79 -11.35 3.52 1.41
CA CYS A 79 -12.65 2.92 1.65
C CYS A 79 -12.70 2.37 3.06
N THR A 80 -13.79 2.63 3.76
CA THR A 80 -14.01 2.09 5.10
C THR A 80 -15.14 1.08 5.01
N ARG A 81 -14.88 -0.13 5.50
CA ARG A 81 -15.88 -1.19 5.53
C ARG A 81 -16.16 -1.61 6.97
N ILE A 82 -17.42 -1.91 7.21
CA ILE A 82 -17.87 -2.46 8.49
C ILE A 82 -18.18 -3.93 8.26
N PHE A 83 -17.61 -4.80 9.10
CA PHE A 83 -17.93 -6.22 9.04
C PHE A 83 -18.17 -6.78 10.43
N THR A 84 -18.99 -7.83 10.48
CA THR A 84 -19.37 -8.48 11.71
C THR A 84 -18.46 -9.67 11.95
N LYS A 85 -17.83 -9.73 13.12
CA LYS A 85 -17.02 -10.86 13.52
C LYS A 85 -17.88 -12.04 13.96
N ALA A 86 -17.24 -13.20 14.14
CA ALA A 86 -17.93 -14.41 14.60
C ALA A 86 -18.62 -14.25 15.96
N ASP A 87 -18.14 -13.33 16.81
CA ASP A 87 -18.71 -13.03 18.12
C ASP A 87 -19.79 -11.95 18.09
N ASN A 88 -20.29 -11.60 16.89
CA ASN A 88 -21.31 -10.57 16.65
C ASN A 88 -20.86 -9.14 16.94
N THR A 89 -19.58 -8.90 17.23
CA THR A 89 -19.07 -7.54 17.33
C THR A 89 -18.78 -6.99 15.94
N GLN A 90 -18.99 -5.68 15.77
CA GLN A 90 -18.70 -5.00 14.53
C GLN A 90 -17.27 -4.46 14.56
N GLN A 91 -16.57 -4.60 13.43
CA GLN A 91 -15.24 -4.02 13.25
C GLN A 91 -15.23 -3.16 12.02
N THR A 92 -14.60 -1.98 12.15
CA THR A 92 -14.39 -1.07 11.04
C THR A 92 -12.98 -1.29 10.49
N ARG A 93 -12.86 -1.40 9.17
CA ARG A 93 -11.57 -1.59 8.53
C ARG A 93 -11.41 -0.58 7.40
N THR A 94 -10.31 0.14 7.44
CA THR A 94 -9.95 1.10 6.39
C THR A 94 -9.02 0.42 5.39
N GLU A 95 -9.39 0.51 4.12
CA GLU A 95 -8.63 -0.08 3.02
C GLU A 95 -8.42 0.96 1.94
N ILE A 96 -7.37 0.77 1.14
CA ILE A 96 -7.13 1.55 -0.06
C ILE A 96 -7.50 0.68 -1.25
N HIS A 97 -8.48 1.11 -2.02
CA HIS A 97 -8.86 0.42 -3.26
C HIS A 97 -8.06 1.03 -4.39
N ALA A 98 -7.07 0.29 -4.86
CA ALA A 98 -6.15 0.76 -5.88
C ALA A 98 -6.78 0.67 -7.26
N HIS A 99 -6.65 1.74 -8.03
CA HIS A 99 -6.98 1.73 -9.46
C HIS A 99 -5.73 1.73 -10.33
N ARG A 100 -4.57 2.01 -9.72
CA ARG A 100 -3.29 1.95 -10.41
C ARG A 100 -2.22 1.45 -9.46
N LEU A 101 -1.49 0.43 -9.89
CA LEU A 101 -0.39 -0.12 -9.10
C LEU A 101 0.74 -0.52 -10.05
N MET A 102 1.94 -0.09 -9.73
CA MET A 102 3.13 -0.36 -10.55
C MET A 102 4.25 -0.87 -9.67
N SER A 103 4.95 -1.89 -10.16
CA SER A 103 6.20 -2.34 -9.57
C SER A 103 7.31 -1.37 -9.97
N LEU A 104 8.13 -0.98 -9.01
CA LEU A 104 9.25 -0.08 -9.26
C LEU A 104 10.56 -0.84 -9.16
N ARG A 105 11.47 -0.57 -10.11
CA ARG A 105 12.79 -1.18 -10.10
C ARG A 105 13.66 -0.45 -9.09
N SER A 106 14.50 -1.23 -8.38
CA SER A 106 15.35 -0.69 -7.32
C SER A 106 16.22 0.50 -7.77
N ALA A 107 16.78 0.43 -8.98
CA ALA A 107 17.63 1.50 -9.49
C ALA A 107 16.83 2.78 -9.75
N MET A 108 15.67 2.66 -10.38
CA MET A 108 14.78 3.80 -10.61
C MET A 108 14.30 4.38 -9.29
N MET A 109 14.13 3.51 -8.32
CA MET A 109 13.67 3.89 -7.01
C MET A 109 14.65 4.72 -6.22
N ARG A 110 15.94 4.38 -6.28
CA ARG A 110 16.95 5.16 -5.58
C ARG A 110 16.94 6.60 -6.07
N ASP A 111 16.86 6.79 -7.38
CA ASP A 111 16.88 8.12 -7.98
C ASP A 111 15.61 8.88 -7.63
N ALA A 112 14.44 8.23 -7.74
CA ALA A 112 13.17 8.86 -7.41
C ALA A 112 13.07 9.17 -5.92
N ALA A 113 13.49 8.25 -5.06
CA ALA A 113 13.47 8.45 -3.62
C ALA A 113 14.45 9.54 -3.19
N TYR A 114 15.62 9.60 -3.80
CA TYR A 114 16.61 10.62 -3.53
C TYR A 114 16.09 12.01 -3.89
N SER A 115 15.52 12.14 -5.08
CA SER A 115 14.93 13.42 -5.53
C SER A 115 13.77 13.85 -4.64
N ALA A 116 12.90 12.93 -4.26
CA ALA A 116 11.79 13.22 -3.37
C ALA A 116 12.26 13.60 -1.97
N ALA A 117 13.28 12.93 -1.46
CA ALA A 117 13.85 13.24 -0.14
C ALA A 117 14.49 14.63 -0.13
N GLU A 118 15.17 15.02 -1.19
CA GLU A 118 15.72 16.36 -1.31
C GLU A 118 14.61 17.42 -1.32
N ALA A 119 13.57 17.19 -2.10
CA ALA A 119 12.44 18.12 -2.16
C ALA A 119 11.76 18.26 -0.79
N ASP A 120 11.55 17.15 -0.08
CA ASP A 120 10.96 17.17 1.25
C ASP A 120 11.88 17.80 2.28
N GLY A 121 13.20 17.61 2.14
CA GLY A 121 14.18 18.24 3.00
C GLY A 121 14.13 19.76 2.95
N PHE A 122 13.81 20.31 1.80
CA PHE A 122 13.68 21.76 1.62
C PHE A 122 12.33 22.29 2.10
N ARG A 123 11.33 21.45 2.24
CA ARG A 123 10.01 21.84 2.73
C ARG A 123 9.90 21.84 4.24
N ASN A 124 10.72 21.05 4.88
CA ASN A 124 10.74 20.94 6.32
C ASN A 124 11.80 21.81 6.94
#